data_00f510c11f51b7277ab378f188b728a8
#
_entry.id   00f510c11f51b7277ab378f188b728a8
#
_cell.length_a   1.000
_cell.length_b   1.000
_cell.length_c   1.000
_cell.angle_alpha   90.00
_cell.angle_beta   90.00
_cell.angle_gamma   90.00
#
_symmetry.space_group_name_H-M   'P 1'
#
loop_
_entity.id
_entity.type
_entity.pdbx_description
1 polymer ?
#
loop_
_entity_poly.entity_id
_entity_poly.type
_entity_poly.pdbx_seq_one_letter_code
_entity_poly.pdbx_strand_id
1 'polypeptide(L)'
;MKNDYRNTVYGVPKKNIINEKKTLEEKIKIEHPKVKIIYNQINKKDSEYNKQFRNIYNNKCAYCGITTDVISSELFEVDHFICESSFNGDSINAGKINNLVLSCKKCNRAKKDFIFSKI
;
A
#
# COMPACT_ATOMS: atom_id res chain seq x y z
N MET A 1 10.11 10.88 16.62
CA MET A 1 8.86 10.90 15.83
C MET A 1 8.94 9.91 14.69
N LYS A 2 7.94 9.12 14.56
CA LYS A 2 7.90 8.10 13.50
C LYS A 2 7.09 8.61 12.32
N ASN A 3 7.60 8.37 11.13
CA ASN A 3 6.84 8.68 9.92
C ASN A 3 5.76 7.62 9.71
N ASP A 4 4.56 8.09 9.47
CA ASP A 4 3.47 7.22 9.06
C ASP A 4 3.35 7.28 7.55
N TYR A 5 3.99 6.33 6.87
CA TYR A 5 4.08 6.32 5.41
C TYR A 5 2.74 6.03 4.73
N ARG A 6 1.71 5.68 5.50
CA ARG A 6 0.39 5.40 4.94
C ARG A 6 -0.26 6.66 4.36
N ASN A 7 0.08 7.83 4.92
CA ASN A 7 -0.57 9.09 4.55
C ASN A 7 0.41 10.12 4.00
N THR A 8 1.57 9.66 3.55
CA THR A 8 2.60 10.53 2.99
C THR A 8 3.06 9.99 1.64
N VAL A 9 3.64 10.87 0.84
CA VAL A 9 4.36 10.48 -0.36
C VAL A 9 5.83 10.74 -0.06
N TYR A 10 6.59 9.69 0.17
CA TYR A 10 8.00 9.76 0.54
C TYR A 10 8.23 10.73 1.70
N GLY A 11 7.51 10.50 2.80
CA GLY A 11 7.69 11.31 4.00
C GLY A 11 7.05 12.70 3.96
N VAL A 12 6.51 13.11 2.83
CA VAL A 12 5.81 14.39 2.72
C VAL A 12 4.32 14.15 2.84
N PRO A 13 3.64 14.78 3.81
CA PRO A 13 2.20 14.61 3.94
C PRO A 13 1.48 14.97 2.65
N LYS A 14 0.59 14.08 2.23
CA LYS A 14 -0.23 14.32 1.05
C LYS A 14 -1.67 14.53 1.52
N LYS A 15 -2.16 15.75 1.39
CA LYS A 15 -3.41 16.21 2.00
C LYS A 15 -4.61 15.33 1.70
N ASN A 16 -4.73 14.86 0.45
CA ASN A 16 -5.91 14.13 0.02
C ASN A 16 -5.73 12.61 -0.02
N ILE A 17 -4.60 12.10 0.49
CA ILE A 17 -4.30 10.68 0.31
C ILE A 17 -5.34 9.78 0.99
N ILE A 18 -5.84 10.20 2.16
CA ILE A 18 -6.85 9.43 2.88
C ILE A 18 -8.13 9.35 2.06
N ASN A 19 -8.56 10.48 1.49
CA ASN A 19 -9.77 10.51 0.67
C ASN A 19 -9.60 9.73 -0.64
N GLU A 20 -8.44 9.81 -1.27
CA GLU A 20 -8.16 9.06 -2.49
C GLU A 20 -8.21 7.55 -2.23
N LYS A 21 -7.64 7.11 -1.13
CA LYS A 21 -7.70 5.70 -0.72
C LYS A 21 -9.13 5.27 -0.44
N LYS A 22 -9.88 6.09 0.29
CA LYS A 22 -11.28 5.79 0.62
C LYS A 22 -12.11 5.68 -0.64
N THR A 23 -11.92 6.59 -1.59
CA THR A 23 -12.65 6.57 -2.87
C THR A 23 -12.35 5.29 -3.64
N LEU A 24 -11.09 4.88 -3.69
CA LEU A 24 -10.72 3.64 -4.36
C LEU A 24 -11.34 2.42 -3.67
N GLU A 25 -11.30 2.38 -2.34
CA GLU A 25 -11.91 1.29 -1.59
C GLU A 25 -13.41 1.19 -1.85
N GLU A 26 -14.10 2.33 -1.87
CA GLU A 26 -15.53 2.36 -2.15
C GLU A 26 -15.84 1.87 -3.55
N LYS A 27 -15.01 2.27 -4.53
CA LYS A 27 -15.16 1.81 -5.90
C LYS A 27 -15.03 0.29 -6.00
N ILE A 28 -14.05 -0.27 -5.32
CA ILE A 28 -13.84 -1.71 -5.30
C ILE A 28 -15.06 -2.43 -4.71
N LYS A 29 -15.60 -1.91 -3.63
CA LYS A 29 -16.76 -2.50 -2.97
C LYS A 29 -18.01 -2.44 -3.83
N ILE A 30 -18.16 -1.38 -4.62
CA ILE A 30 -19.30 -1.26 -5.55
C ILE A 30 -19.17 -2.25 -6.69
N GLU A 31 -17.98 -2.36 -7.27
CA GLU A 31 -17.74 -3.24 -8.42
C GLU A 31 -17.61 -4.71 -8.04
N HIS A 32 -17.21 -4.96 -6.78
CA HIS A 32 -17.05 -6.31 -6.24
C HIS A 32 -17.73 -6.42 -4.88
N PRO A 33 -19.10 -6.50 -4.87
CA PRO A 33 -19.84 -6.45 -3.59
C PRO A 33 -19.50 -7.57 -2.63
N LYS A 34 -18.95 -8.68 -3.13
CA LYS A 34 -18.59 -9.83 -2.29
C LYS A 34 -17.13 -9.80 -1.83
N VAL A 35 -16.39 -8.73 -2.12
CA VAL A 35 -14.99 -8.64 -1.71
C VAL A 35 -14.90 -8.63 -0.20
N LYS A 36 -13.96 -9.40 0.33
CA LYS A 36 -13.68 -9.43 1.77
C LYS A 36 -12.36 -8.76 2.11
N ILE A 37 -11.35 -9.00 1.29
CA ILE A 37 -10.00 -8.48 1.53
C ILE A 37 -9.64 -7.53 0.39
N ILE A 38 -9.65 -6.24 0.68
CA ILE A 38 -9.37 -5.19 -0.30
C ILE A 38 -7.97 -5.36 -0.90
N TYR A 39 -7.00 -5.72 -0.06
CA TYR A 39 -5.63 -5.96 -0.51
C TYR A 39 -5.57 -6.87 -1.74
N ASN A 40 -6.36 -7.94 -1.75
CA ASN A 40 -6.32 -8.91 -2.85
C ASN A 40 -6.72 -8.31 -4.18
N GLN A 41 -7.58 -7.30 -4.18
CA GLN A 41 -7.98 -6.62 -5.40
C GLN A 41 -6.92 -5.62 -5.87
N ILE A 42 -6.31 -4.91 -4.94
CA ILE A 42 -5.31 -3.89 -5.26
C ILE A 42 -3.98 -4.53 -5.66
N ASN A 43 -3.64 -5.67 -5.06
CA ASN A 43 -2.36 -6.33 -5.29
C ASN A 43 -2.24 -7.03 -6.64
N LYS A 44 -3.30 -7.07 -7.43
CA LYS A 44 -3.26 -7.67 -8.76
C LYS A 44 -2.43 -6.78 -9.69
N LYS A 45 -1.28 -7.27 -10.12
CA LYS A 45 -0.37 -6.48 -10.97
C LYS A 45 -1.06 -6.02 -12.24
N ASP A 46 -0.83 -4.75 -12.57
CA ASP A 46 -1.35 -4.10 -13.77
C ASP A 46 -2.87 -4.05 -13.88
N SER A 47 -3.59 -4.37 -12.82
CA SER A 47 -5.02 -4.12 -12.77
C SER A 47 -5.27 -2.61 -12.66
N GLU A 48 -6.48 -2.18 -13.00
CA GLU A 48 -6.85 -0.78 -12.86
C GLU A 48 -6.74 -0.31 -11.42
N TYR A 49 -7.13 -1.15 -10.46
CA TYR A 49 -7.02 -0.79 -9.05
C TYR A 49 -5.56 -0.66 -8.62
N ASN A 50 -4.69 -1.52 -9.13
CA ASN A 50 -3.27 -1.41 -8.84
C ASN A 50 -2.69 -0.11 -9.38
N LYS A 51 -3.04 0.24 -10.62
CA LYS A 51 -2.58 1.49 -11.24
C LYS A 51 -3.09 2.70 -10.47
N GLN A 52 -4.36 2.69 -10.06
CA GLN A 52 -4.93 3.78 -9.28
C GLN A 52 -4.25 3.92 -7.92
N PHE A 53 -3.96 2.79 -7.28
CA PHE A 53 -3.24 2.82 -6.00
C PHE A 53 -1.83 3.40 -6.17
N ARG A 54 -1.11 2.99 -7.22
CA ARG A 54 0.22 3.57 -7.49
C ARG A 54 0.13 5.07 -7.71
N ASN A 55 -0.90 5.54 -8.38
CA ASN A 55 -1.09 6.98 -8.63
C ASN A 55 -1.35 7.74 -7.33
N ILE A 56 -2.03 7.13 -6.37
CA ILE A 56 -2.24 7.75 -5.06
C ILE A 56 -0.89 8.10 -4.42
N TYR A 57 0.12 7.26 -4.61
CA TYR A 57 1.47 7.49 -4.08
C TYR A 57 2.39 8.18 -5.09
N ASN A 58 1.83 8.78 -6.17
CA ASN A 58 2.59 9.47 -7.21
C ASN A 58 3.62 8.55 -7.86
N ASN A 59 3.34 7.26 -7.92
CA ASN A 59 4.24 6.24 -8.47
C ASN A 59 5.61 6.23 -7.80
N LYS A 60 5.63 6.52 -6.51
CA LYS A 60 6.87 6.53 -5.70
C LYS A 60 6.77 5.52 -4.58
N CYS A 61 7.90 4.88 -4.29
CA CYS A 61 8.01 4.08 -3.08
C CYS A 61 7.81 4.99 -1.86
N ALA A 62 6.91 4.59 -0.96
CA ALA A 62 6.63 5.39 0.23
C ALA A 62 7.86 5.53 1.13
N TYR A 63 8.77 4.57 1.08
CA TYR A 63 9.93 4.53 1.99
C TYR A 63 11.17 5.20 1.44
N CYS A 64 11.52 4.96 0.17
CA CYS A 64 12.77 5.47 -0.38
C CYS A 64 12.58 6.50 -1.50
N GLY A 65 11.36 6.67 -1.98
CA GLY A 65 11.06 7.69 -2.99
C GLY A 65 11.41 7.33 -4.42
N ILE A 66 11.93 6.13 -4.67
CA ILE A 66 12.23 5.73 -6.05
C ILE A 66 10.92 5.67 -6.85
N THR A 67 11.00 6.07 -8.12
CA THR A 67 9.80 6.19 -8.96
C THR A 67 9.79 5.13 -10.05
N THR A 68 8.62 4.98 -10.69
CA THR A 68 8.48 4.09 -11.84
C THR A 68 9.23 4.63 -13.07
N ASP A 69 9.72 5.86 -13.03
CA ASP A 69 10.59 6.40 -14.09
C ASP A 69 12.00 5.82 -14.00
N VAL A 70 12.39 5.35 -12.83
CA VAL A 70 13.74 4.84 -12.57
C VAL A 70 13.79 3.32 -12.65
N ILE A 71 12.77 2.66 -12.07
CA ILE A 71 12.69 1.19 -12.08
C ILE A 71 11.33 0.76 -12.60
N SER A 72 11.26 -0.48 -13.11
CA SER A 72 10.00 -1.03 -13.63
C SER A 72 8.92 -1.06 -12.55
N SER A 73 7.68 -0.79 -12.95
CA SER A 73 6.53 -0.92 -12.05
C SER A 73 6.37 -2.32 -11.49
N GLU A 74 6.92 -3.34 -12.17
CA GLU A 74 6.91 -4.71 -11.67
C GLU A 74 7.71 -4.88 -10.39
N LEU A 75 8.60 -3.94 -10.09
CA LEU A 75 9.42 -3.95 -8.87
C LEU A 75 8.75 -3.21 -7.72
N PHE A 76 7.49 -2.85 -7.88
CA PHE A 76 6.70 -2.25 -6.82
C PHE A 76 5.68 -3.26 -6.29
N GLU A 77 5.38 -3.14 -5.01
CA GLU A 77 4.43 -4.01 -4.33
C GLU A 77 3.49 -3.19 -3.46
N VAL A 78 2.29 -3.71 -3.26
CA VAL A 78 1.38 -3.16 -2.26
C VAL A 78 1.75 -3.83 -0.94
N ASP A 79 2.15 -3.02 0.03
CA ASP A 79 2.69 -3.51 1.29
C ASP A 79 1.71 -3.23 2.44
N HIS A 80 1.58 -4.18 3.35
CA HIS A 80 0.89 -3.96 4.61
C HIS A 80 1.82 -3.14 5.51
N PHE A 81 1.47 -1.89 5.80
CA PHE A 81 2.32 -1.04 6.63
C PHE A 81 2.53 -1.67 8.01
N ILE A 82 1.43 -2.08 8.64
CA ILE A 82 1.51 -2.95 9.83
C ILE A 82 1.38 -4.38 9.31
N CYS A 83 2.35 -5.22 9.64
CA CYS A 83 2.43 -6.55 9.04
C CYS A 83 1.20 -7.39 9.36
N GLU A 84 0.85 -8.25 8.42
CA GLU A 84 -0.36 -9.07 8.53
C GLU A 84 -0.36 -9.94 9.80
N SER A 85 0.79 -10.45 10.19
CA SER A 85 0.90 -11.28 11.38
C SER A 85 0.51 -10.55 12.67
N SER A 86 0.60 -9.22 12.68
CA SER A 86 0.20 -8.43 13.85
C SER A 86 -1.31 -8.35 14.05
N PHE A 87 -2.08 -8.83 13.10
CA PHE A 87 -3.54 -8.82 13.16
C PHE A 87 -4.12 -10.16 13.61
N ASN A 88 -3.28 -11.08 14.11
CA ASN A 88 -3.73 -12.36 14.64
C ASN A 88 -4.62 -13.16 13.68
N GLY A 89 -4.25 -13.17 12.40
CA GLY A 89 -5.01 -13.89 11.37
C GLY A 89 -6.18 -13.13 10.77
N ASP A 90 -6.41 -11.89 11.19
CA ASP A 90 -7.48 -11.05 10.63
C ASP A 90 -7.01 -10.37 9.35
N SER A 91 -7.05 -11.12 8.25
CA SER A 91 -6.62 -10.61 6.95
C SER A 91 -7.53 -9.52 6.40
N ILE A 92 -8.77 -9.47 6.84
CA ILE A 92 -9.70 -8.42 6.40
C ILE A 92 -9.23 -7.07 6.92
N ASN A 93 -8.94 -6.97 8.21
CA ASN A 93 -8.46 -5.72 8.80
C ASN A 93 -7.04 -5.39 8.38
N ALA A 94 -6.17 -6.38 8.27
CA ALA A 94 -4.81 -6.17 7.79
C ALA A 94 -4.81 -5.61 6.37
N GLY A 95 -5.74 -6.06 5.53
CA GLY A 95 -5.82 -5.69 4.12
C GLY A 95 -6.70 -4.49 3.83
N LYS A 96 -7.15 -3.75 4.83
CA LYS A 96 -7.87 -2.51 4.59
C LYS A 96 -6.96 -1.48 3.95
N ILE A 97 -7.51 -0.67 3.05
CA ILE A 97 -6.69 0.24 2.24
C ILE A 97 -5.89 1.22 3.09
N ASN A 98 -6.41 1.61 4.25
CA ASN A 98 -5.69 2.54 5.14
C ASN A 98 -4.42 1.93 5.75
N ASN A 99 -4.26 0.61 5.68
CA ASN A 99 -3.04 -0.06 6.14
C ASN A 99 -2.08 -0.39 4.99
N LEU A 100 -2.41 0.00 3.76
CA LEU A 100 -1.60 -0.35 2.60
C LEU A 100 -0.76 0.84 2.15
N VAL A 101 0.46 0.57 1.72
CA VAL A 101 1.35 1.58 1.13
C VAL A 101 1.98 1.01 -0.11
N LEU A 102 2.45 1.90 -0.99
CA LEU A 102 3.21 1.49 -2.16
C LEU A 102 4.69 1.39 -1.77
N SER A 103 5.30 0.26 -2.06
CA SER A 103 6.70 0.02 -1.72
C SER A 103 7.43 -0.63 -2.89
N CYS A 104 8.69 -0.27 -3.09
CA CYS A 104 9.52 -1.08 -3.97
C CYS A 104 9.89 -2.38 -3.26
N LYS A 105 10.21 -3.42 -4.04
CA LYS A 105 10.55 -4.73 -3.47
C LYS A 105 11.69 -4.69 -2.48
N LYS A 106 12.70 -3.88 -2.78
CA LYS A 106 13.88 -3.76 -1.91
C LYS A 106 13.50 -3.24 -0.53
N CYS A 107 12.70 -2.17 -0.48
CA CYS A 107 12.28 -1.59 0.80
C CYS A 107 11.32 -2.50 1.55
N ASN A 108 10.41 -3.18 0.84
CA ASN A 108 9.49 -4.12 1.45
C ASN A 108 10.25 -5.25 2.12
N ARG A 109 11.26 -5.77 1.44
CA ARG A 109 12.10 -6.84 1.97
C ARG A 109 12.90 -6.36 3.19
N ALA A 110 13.53 -5.19 3.08
CA ALA A 110 14.31 -4.61 4.18
C ALA A 110 13.44 -4.33 5.40
N LYS A 111 12.22 -3.84 5.18
CA LYS A 111 11.27 -3.56 6.25
C LYS A 111 10.90 -4.82 7.01
N LYS A 112 10.64 -5.92 6.31
CA LYS A 112 10.31 -7.19 6.95
C LYS A 112 11.43 -7.67 7.84
N ASP A 113 12.66 -7.61 7.35
CA ASP A 113 13.81 -8.11 8.08
C ASP A 113 14.20 -7.21 9.26
N PHE A 114 13.99 -5.92 9.09
CA PHE A 114 14.53 -4.94 10.03
C PHE A 114 13.52 -4.45 11.05
N ILE A 115 12.30 -4.18 10.61
CA ILE A 115 11.27 -3.58 11.45
C ILE A 115 10.48 -4.66 12.18
N PHE A 116 9.94 -5.61 11.44
CA PHE A 116 8.99 -6.56 12.02
C PHE A 116 9.63 -7.72 12.73
N SER A 117 10.90 -7.97 12.50
CA SER A 117 11.61 -8.98 13.29
C SER A 117 11.74 -8.58 14.75
N LYS A 118 11.52 -7.31 15.06
CA LYS A 118 11.64 -6.78 16.41
C LYS A 118 10.30 -6.64 17.14
N ILE A 119 9.23 -6.90 16.44
CA ILE A 119 7.92 -6.85 17.01
C ILE A 119 7.47 -8.25 17.40
#